data_d3efe4ec1bef43c14ea2305589d2bfbb
#
_entry.id   d3efe4ec1bef43c14ea2305589d2bfbb
#
_cell.length_a   1.000
_cell.length_b   1.000
_cell.length_c   1.000
_cell.angle_alpha   90.00
_cell.angle_beta   90.00
_cell.angle_gamma   90.00
#
_symmetry.space_group_name_H-M   'P 1'
#
loop_
_entity.id
_entity.type
_entity.pdbx_description
1 polymer ?
#
loop_
_entity_poly.entity_id
_entity_poly.type
_entity_poly.pdbx_seq_one_letter_code
_entity_poly.pdbx_strand_id
1 'polypeptide(L)'
;MANASKFGKVAVLLGGKSAEREVSLDSGTAVLEALVRSGVNAEAFDPKERSVTELVHYDRAFIVLHGRGGEDGQIQGALEWLDIPYTGTGVQGSAIGMDKVKTKQVWQGSELPTAPYRIVTKDSDLNAVIESIGLPFIIKPVHEGSSIGMSKVEKMEDFAEAMSKATVHDAVVMAEKWVTGREFTIVILNGQALPVIRLEPPKDVAFYDYEAKYNRNDVQYGIPCGLTEAEEKQLQTLSLRAFQAVGASGWGRIDAMQDEQGNFWLLEVNTVPGMTSHSLVPKAAKAVGYSFDELCVAILEQTLIPAAH
;
A
#
# COMPACT_ATOMS: atom_id res chain seq x y z
N MET A 1 -27.51 -14.80 -2.40
CA MET A 1 -27.11 -13.59 -1.64
C MET A 1 -26.56 -14.06 -0.30
N ALA A 2 -25.30 -13.73 0.02
CA ALA A 2 -24.75 -14.01 1.34
C ALA A 2 -25.63 -13.31 2.38
N ASN A 3 -25.81 -13.92 3.56
CA ASN A 3 -26.62 -13.33 4.64
C ASN A 3 -25.90 -12.07 5.17
N ALA A 4 -26.22 -10.92 4.57
CA ALA A 4 -25.58 -9.63 4.88
C ALA A 4 -25.85 -9.16 6.32
N SER A 5 -26.90 -9.69 6.98
CA SER A 5 -27.23 -9.36 8.37
C SER A 5 -26.15 -9.82 9.36
N LYS A 6 -25.27 -10.75 8.99
CA LYS A 6 -24.14 -11.21 9.83
C LYS A 6 -23.13 -10.10 10.15
N PHE A 7 -23.10 -9.03 9.35
CA PHE A 7 -22.15 -7.92 9.55
C PHE A 7 -22.64 -6.86 10.55
N GLY A 8 -23.96 -6.82 10.85
CA GLY A 8 -24.51 -5.72 11.63
C GLY A 8 -24.40 -4.38 10.92
N LYS A 9 -24.18 -3.30 11.66
CA LYS A 9 -23.99 -1.94 11.15
C LYS A 9 -22.50 -1.69 10.88
N VAL A 10 -22.14 -1.36 9.64
CA VAL A 10 -20.75 -1.21 9.18
C VAL A 10 -20.42 0.26 8.95
N ALA A 11 -19.33 0.76 9.58
CA ALA A 11 -18.74 2.05 9.26
C ALA A 11 -17.73 1.88 8.12
N VAL A 12 -17.96 2.54 6.98
CA VAL A 12 -16.94 2.68 5.93
C VAL A 12 -16.12 3.92 6.24
N LEU A 13 -14.90 3.72 6.74
CA LEU A 13 -14.01 4.80 7.13
C LEU A 13 -13.33 5.38 5.89
N LEU A 14 -13.68 6.62 5.53
CA LEU A 14 -13.23 7.29 4.31
C LEU A 14 -12.85 8.75 4.60
N GLY A 15 -12.17 9.42 3.67
CA GLY A 15 -11.77 10.80 3.79
C GLY A 15 -10.55 10.99 4.70
N GLY A 16 -10.77 11.36 5.95
CA GLY A 16 -9.69 11.63 6.91
C GLY A 16 -8.95 12.94 6.64
N LYS A 17 -7.75 13.09 7.24
CA LYS A 17 -6.99 14.36 7.25
C LYS A 17 -5.69 14.32 6.44
N SER A 18 -5.34 13.16 5.85
CA SER A 18 -4.09 12.99 5.11
C SER A 18 -4.08 13.74 3.77
N ALA A 19 -2.91 13.83 3.15
CA ALA A 19 -2.75 14.35 1.79
C ALA A 19 -3.49 13.50 0.74
N GLU A 20 -3.82 12.25 1.05
CA GLU A 20 -4.51 11.31 0.17
C GLU A 20 -6.05 11.29 0.36
N ARG A 21 -6.60 12.34 1.01
CA ARG A 21 -8.03 12.47 1.33
C ARG A 21 -8.95 12.21 0.13
N GLU A 22 -8.68 12.82 -1.02
CA GLU A 22 -9.53 12.69 -2.22
C GLU A 22 -9.57 11.24 -2.72
N VAL A 23 -8.42 10.57 -2.74
CA VAL A 23 -8.34 9.14 -3.11
C VAL A 23 -9.13 8.27 -2.13
N SER A 24 -9.10 8.62 -0.84
CA SER A 24 -9.86 7.93 0.20
C SER A 24 -11.37 8.15 0.06
N LEU A 25 -11.81 9.35 -0.31
CA LEU A 25 -13.21 9.65 -0.58
C LEU A 25 -13.73 8.86 -1.79
N ASP A 26 -12.97 8.84 -2.88
CA ASP A 26 -13.35 8.10 -4.10
C ASP A 26 -13.40 6.58 -3.85
N SER A 27 -12.34 6.03 -3.25
CA SER A 27 -12.28 4.61 -2.90
C SER A 27 -13.37 4.21 -1.91
N GLY A 28 -13.57 5.04 -0.87
CA GLY A 28 -14.56 4.78 0.18
C GLY A 28 -15.98 4.86 -0.32
N THR A 29 -16.28 5.80 -1.22
CA THR A 29 -17.61 5.90 -1.87
C THR A 29 -17.87 4.66 -2.72
N ALA A 30 -16.92 4.22 -3.51
CA ALA A 30 -17.07 3.01 -4.33
C ALA A 30 -17.30 1.76 -3.47
N VAL A 31 -16.55 1.61 -2.37
CA VAL A 31 -16.72 0.49 -1.41
C VAL A 31 -18.10 0.56 -0.72
N LEU A 32 -18.52 1.74 -0.25
CA LEU A 32 -19.80 1.94 0.38
C LEU A 32 -20.95 1.51 -0.54
N GLU A 33 -20.94 1.99 -1.77
CA GLU A 33 -21.95 1.63 -2.78
C GLU A 33 -21.97 0.12 -3.06
N ALA A 34 -20.80 -0.52 -3.16
CA ALA A 34 -20.70 -1.96 -3.39
C ALA A 34 -21.28 -2.77 -2.22
N LEU A 35 -20.98 -2.38 -0.98
CA LEU A 35 -21.52 -3.02 0.21
C LEU A 35 -23.05 -2.85 0.30
N VAL A 36 -23.56 -1.65 0.03
CA VAL A 36 -25.00 -1.37 0.01
C VAL A 36 -25.70 -2.20 -1.08
N ARG A 37 -25.15 -2.27 -2.30
CA ARG A 37 -25.70 -3.14 -3.38
C ARG A 37 -25.71 -4.61 -2.96
N SER A 38 -24.74 -5.02 -2.15
CA SER A 38 -24.65 -6.40 -1.60
C SER A 38 -25.59 -6.64 -0.41
N GLY A 39 -26.39 -5.64 -0.01
CA GLY A 39 -27.36 -5.72 1.08
C GLY A 39 -26.77 -5.52 2.48
N VAL A 40 -25.52 -5.05 2.59
CA VAL A 40 -24.88 -4.73 3.88
C VAL A 40 -25.42 -3.40 4.40
N ASN A 41 -25.74 -3.33 5.70
CA ASN A 41 -26.10 -2.09 6.37
C ASN A 41 -24.83 -1.26 6.63
N ALA A 42 -24.39 -0.50 5.62
CA ALA A 42 -23.16 0.27 5.64
C ALA A 42 -23.42 1.78 5.56
N GLU A 43 -22.64 2.57 6.27
CA GLU A 43 -22.68 4.04 6.27
C GLU A 43 -21.28 4.63 6.13
N ALA A 44 -21.16 5.78 5.47
CA ALA A 44 -19.94 6.55 5.43
C ALA A 44 -19.59 7.12 6.80
N PHE A 45 -18.31 7.04 7.16
CA PHE A 45 -17.78 7.65 8.37
C PHE A 45 -16.47 8.38 8.05
N ASP A 46 -16.50 9.71 8.08
CA ASP A 46 -15.31 10.53 7.88
C ASP A 46 -14.78 11.04 9.23
N PRO A 47 -13.61 10.56 9.70
CA PRO A 47 -13.02 10.98 10.97
C PRO A 47 -12.50 12.44 10.97
N LYS A 48 -12.53 13.13 9.82
CA LYS A 48 -12.32 14.57 9.76
C LYS A 48 -13.56 15.33 10.27
N GLU A 49 -14.75 14.82 9.98
CA GLU A 49 -16.04 15.47 10.24
C GLU A 49 -16.72 14.94 11.52
N ARG A 50 -16.36 13.72 11.93
CA ARG A 50 -17.00 13.01 13.04
C ARG A 50 -15.98 12.56 14.08
N SER A 51 -16.37 12.51 15.35
CA SER A 51 -15.51 11.98 16.41
C SER A 51 -15.35 10.48 16.30
N VAL A 52 -14.10 9.98 16.38
CA VAL A 52 -13.80 8.54 16.39
C VAL A 52 -14.55 7.78 17.51
N THR A 53 -14.88 8.46 18.61
CA THR A 53 -15.70 7.88 19.71
C THR A 53 -17.11 7.49 19.28
N GLU A 54 -17.64 8.05 18.19
CA GLU A 54 -18.96 7.67 17.66
C GLU A 54 -18.97 6.27 17.01
N LEU A 55 -17.78 5.70 16.75
CA LEU A 55 -17.65 4.34 16.20
C LEU A 55 -18.24 3.27 17.12
N VAL A 56 -18.40 3.52 18.42
CA VAL A 56 -19.10 2.63 19.37
C VAL A 56 -20.55 2.28 18.95
N HIS A 57 -21.12 3.00 17.99
CA HIS A 57 -22.45 2.74 17.45
C HIS A 57 -22.45 1.80 16.23
N TYR A 58 -21.29 1.25 15.87
CA TYR A 58 -21.10 0.33 14.75
C TYR A 58 -20.62 -1.02 15.26
N ASP A 59 -21.00 -2.07 14.53
CA ASP A 59 -20.59 -3.45 14.86
C ASP A 59 -19.22 -3.79 14.26
N ARG A 60 -18.80 -3.08 13.21
CA ARG A 60 -17.49 -3.24 12.55
C ARG A 60 -17.15 -2.07 11.64
N ALA A 61 -15.89 -2.01 11.24
CA ALA A 61 -15.38 -0.98 10.35
C ALA A 61 -14.72 -1.56 9.10
N PHE A 62 -14.99 -0.93 7.94
CA PHE A 62 -14.23 -1.14 6.71
C PHE A 62 -13.29 0.06 6.52
N ILE A 63 -11.98 -0.15 6.61
CA ILE A 63 -11.01 0.92 6.52
C ILE A 63 -10.66 1.17 5.05
N VAL A 64 -10.88 2.43 4.60
CA VAL A 64 -10.48 2.95 3.27
C VAL A 64 -9.77 4.30 3.43
N LEU A 65 -9.26 4.57 4.63
CA LEU A 65 -8.44 5.76 4.91
C LEU A 65 -7.03 5.52 4.39
N HIS A 66 -6.51 6.43 3.56
CA HIS A 66 -5.16 6.35 3.01
C HIS A 66 -4.21 7.30 3.75
N GLY A 67 -2.93 6.93 3.80
CA GLY A 67 -1.88 7.70 4.43
C GLY A 67 -1.98 7.81 5.94
N ARG A 68 -1.49 8.92 6.49
CA ARG A 68 -1.43 9.16 7.95
C ARG A 68 -2.81 9.15 8.58
N GLY A 69 -2.93 8.46 9.72
CA GLY A 69 -4.19 8.26 10.44
C GLY A 69 -5.04 7.10 9.91
N GLY A 70 -4.71 6.54 8.73
CA GLY A 70 -5.41 5.41 8.11
C GLY A 70 -4.55 4.16 8.01
N GLU A 71 -3.27 4.32 7.63
CA GLU A 71 -2.34 3.21 7.35
C GLU A 71 -1.22 3.08 8.38
N ASP A 72 -1.19 3.90 9.41
CA ASP A 72 -0.10 4.04 10.39
C ASP A 72 -0.39 3.43 11.78
N GLY A 73 -1.51 2.72 11.92
CA GLY A 73 -1.94 2.09 13.17
C GLY A 73 -2.80 2.96 14.09
N GLN A 74 -2.99 4.26 13.80
CA GLN A 74 -3.75 5.15 14.66
C GLN A 74 -5.24 4.76 14.72
N ILE A 75 -5.91 4.65 13.57
CA ILE A 75 -7.31 4.25 13.53
C ILE A 75 -7.51 2.80 13.97
N GLN A 76 -6.56 1.92 13.64
CA GLN A 76 -6.58 0.53 14.08
C GLN A 76 -6.54 0.45 15.61
N GLY A 77 -5.64 1.19 16.27
CA GLY A 77 -5.56 1.24 17.73
C GLY A 77 -6.80 1.82 18.40
N ALA A 78 -7.45 2.81 17.77
CA ALA A 78 -8.71 3.34 18.26
C ALA A 78 -9.84 2.30 18.17
N LEU A 79 -9.92 1.53 17.06
CA LEU A 79 -10.90 0.48 16.86
C LEU A 79 -10.67 -0.70 17.82
N GLU A 80 -9.41 -1.10 18.05
CA GLU A 80 -9.07 -2.13 19.03
C GLU A 80 -9.47 -1.70 20.44
N TRP A 81 -9.21 -0.45 20.82
CA TRP A 81 -9.61 0.08 22.13
C TRP A 81 -11.13 0.14 22.33
N LEU A 82 -11.88 0.24 21.24
CA LEU A 82 -13.35 0.24 21.24
C LEU A 82 -13.96 -1.15 21.02
N ASP A 83 -13.14 -2.21 20.93
CA ASP A 83 -13.58 -3.60 20.65
C ASP A 83 -14.35 -3.72 19.32
N ILE A 84 -14.01 -2.90 18.31
CA ILE A 84 -14.67 -2.89 17.00
C ILE A 84 -13.81 -3.66 16.00
N PRO A 85 -14.26 -4.81 15.47
CA PRO A 85 -13.59 -5.52 14.39
C PRO A 85 -13.49 -4.66 13.13
N TYR A 86 -12.34 -4.72 12.44
CA TYR A 86 -12.07 -3.93 11.24
C TYR A 86 -11.37 -4.74 10.17
N THR A 87 -11.41 -4.25 8.93
CA THR A 87 -10.77 -4.90 7.78
C THR A 87 -9.28 -4.59 7.73
N GLY A 88 -8.48 -5.59 7.33
CA GLY A 88 -7.07 -5.41 6.98
C GLY A 88 -6.11 -5.59 8.14
N THR A 89 -4.99 -4.89 8.05
CA THR A 89 -3.83 -5.03 8.93
C THR A 89 -4.05 -4.33 10.28
N GLY A 90 -3.64 -4.99 11.37
CA GLY A 90 -3.68 -4.45 12.72
C GLY A 90 -2.63 -3.37 12.99
N VAL A 91 -2.59 -2.88 14.25
CA VAL A 91 -1.77 -1.74 14.69
C VAL A 91 -0.30 -1.89 14.31
N GLN A 92 0.32 -3.02 14.70
CA GLN A 92 1.74 -3.23 14.49
C GLN A 92 2.13 -3.26 13.02
N GLY A 93 1.41 -4.05 12.21
CA GLY A 93 1.70 -4.18 10.78
C GLY A 93 1.46 -2.88 10.02
N SER A 94 0.44 -2.12 10.39
CA SER A 94 0.16 -0.79 9.81
C SER A 94 1.29 0.20 10.15
N ALA A 95 1.71 0.27 11.42
CA ALA A 95 2.78 1.17 11.83
C ALA A 95 4.13 0.83 11.18
N ILE A 96 4.46 -0.46 11.03
CA ILE A 96 5.67 -0.91 10.33
C ILE A 96 5.54 -0.61 8.84
N GLY A 97 4.40 -0.94 8.22
CA GLY A 97 4.15 -0.75 6.79
C GLY A 97 4.24 0.70 6.33
N MET A 98 3.79 1.64 7.17
CA MET A 98 3.88 3.07 6.89
C MET A 98 5.30 3.62 6.95
N ASP A 99 6.20 2.99 7.71
CA ASP A 99 7.62 3.36 7.82
C ASP A 99 8.48 2.51 6.88
N LYS A 100 8.90 3.10 5.75
CA LYS A 100 9.72 2.39 4.73
C LYS A 100 11.04 1.86 5.30
N VAL A 101 11.63 2.57 6.24
CA VAL A 101 12.89 2.14 6.88
C VAL A 101 12.63 0.94 7.79
N LYS A 102 11.57 0.96 8.60
CA LYS A 102 11.20 -0.16 9.47
C LYS A 102 10.80 -1.38 8.65
N THR A 103 9.99 -1.20 7.62
CA THR A 103 9.63 -2.27 6.68
C THR A 103 10.88 -2.96 6.12
N LYS A 104 11.85 -2.19 5.60
CA LYS A 104 13.09 -2.74 5.06
C LYS A 104 13.96 -3.43 6.14
N GLN A 105 14.03 -2.89 7.35
CA GLN A 105 14.74 -3.53 8.47
C GLN A 105 14.12 -4.88 8.82
N VAL A 106 12.79 -4.98 8.87
CA VAL A 106 12.09 -6.25 9.09
C VAL A 106 12.37 -7.23 7.96
N TRP A 107 12.26 -6.79 6.70
CA TRP A 107 12.56 -7.65 5.56
C TRP A 107 13.99 -8.14 5.54
N GLN A 108 14.97 -7.28 5.81
CA GLN A 108 16.38 -7.67 5.91
C GLN A 108 16.62 -8.69 7.04
N GLY A 109 16.02 -8.47 8.21
CA GLY A 109 16.08 -9.41 9.35
C GLY A 109 15.39 -10.75 9.06
N SER A 110 14.49 -10.79 8.09
CA SER A 110 13.78 -11.99 7.61
C SER A 110 14.38 -12.61 6.35
N GLU A 111 15.57 -12.16 5.95
CA GLU A 111 16.28 -12.60 4.73
C GLU A 111 15.45 -12.40 3.44
N LEU A 112 14.68 -11.32 3.39
CA LEU A 112 13.88 -10.94 2.22
C LEU A 112 14.61 -9.87 1.42
N PRO A 113 14.67 -9.99 0.07
CA PRO A 113 15.43 -9.07 -0.78
C PRO A 113 14.74 -7.69 -0.85
N THR A 114 15.44 -6.67 -0.42
CA THR A 114 15.03 -5.27 -0.61
C THR A 114 16.23 -4.43 -0.99
N ALA A 115 16.02 -3.39 -1.82
CA ALA A 115 17.12 -2.59 -2.33
C ALA A 115 17.91 -1.92 -1.20
N PRO A 116 19.25 -1.83 -1.30
CA PRO A 116 20.10 -1.11 -0.34
C PRO A 116 19.65 0.34 -0.18
N TYR A 117 19.74 0.85 1.05
CA TYR A 117 19.31 2.21 1.36
C TYR A 117 20.15 2.84 2.46
N ARG A 118 20.05 4.17 2.59
CA ARG A 118 20.62 4.99 3.67
C ARG A 118 19.61 6.04 4.11
N ILE A 119 19.56 6.32 5.41
CA ILE A 119 18.91 7.53 5.91
C ILE A 119 19.86 8.69 5.61
N VAL A 120 19.32 9.74 5.02
CA VAL A 120 20.12 10.90 4.58
C VAL A 120 19.54 12.21 5.11
N THR A 121 20.43 13.16 5.28
CA THR A 121 20.13 14.56 5.60
C THR A 121 20.79 15.47 4.57
N LYS A 122 20.49 16.76 4.60
CA LYS A 122 21.15 17.75 3.72
C LYS A 122 22.67 17.81 3.92
N ASP A 123 23.16 17.38 5.09
CA ASP A 123 24.58 17.42 5.48
C ASP A 123 25.26 16.04 5.31
N SER A 124 24.59 15.06 4.70
CA SER A 124 25.16 13.72 4.46
C SER A 124 26.37 13.79 3.51
N ASP A 125 27.40 13.00 3.82
CA ASP A 125 28.52 12.77 2.90
C ASP A 125 28.04 11.97 1.69
N LEU A 126 27.88 12.64 0.55
CA LEU A 126 27.40 12.04 -0.69
C LEU A 126 28.34 10.98 -1.26
N ASN A 127 29.66 11.14 -1.06
CA ASN A 127 30.60 10.12 -1.52
C ASN A 127 30.36 8.80 -0.75
N ALA A 128 30.17 8.87 0.57
CA ALA A 128 29.85 7.71 1.39
C ALA A 128 28.48 7.09 1.04
N VAL A 129 27.50 7.91 0.68
CA VAL A 129 26.20 7.43 0.19
C VAL A 129 26.39 6.68 -1.13
N ILE A 130 27.08 7.28 -2.11
CA ILE A 130 27.32 6.69 -3.43
C ILE A 130 28.15 5.40 -3.31
N GLU A 131 29.19 5.39 -2.48
CA GLU A 131 29.98 4.17 -2.22
C GLU A 131 29.10 3.02 -1.68
N SER A 132 28.12 3.34 -0.84
CA SER A 132 27.25 2.39 -0.18
C SER A 132 26.14 1.82 -1.06
N ILE A 133 25.48 2.67 -1.88
CA ILE A 133 24.27 2.26 -2.63
C ILE A 133 24.39 2.45 -4.15
N GLY A 134 25.43 3.15 -4.62
CA GLY A 134 25.66 3.46 -6.04
C GLY A 134 24.77 4.58 -6.59
N LEU A 135 25.08 5.03 -7.82
CA LEU A 135 24.23 5.88 -8.64
C LEU A 135 23.62 5.03 -9.78
N PRO A 136 22.43 5.35 -10.24
CA PRO A 136 21.48 6.30 -9.64
C PRO A 136 20.84 5.74 -8.37
N PHE A 137 20.29 6.65 -7.54
CA PHE A 137 19.44 6.30 -6.40
C PHE A 137 18.20 7.21 -6.36
N ILE A 138 17.22 6.83 -5.55
CA ILE A 138 16.01 7.62 -5.34
C ILE A 138 15.98 8.19 -3.94
N ILE A 139 15.70 9.49 -3.82
CA ILE A 139 15.38 10.16 -2.56
C ILE A 139 13.89 10.09 -2.34
N LYS A 140 13.48 9.67 -1.13
CA LYS A 140 12.07 9.59 -0.77
C LYS A 140 11.81 9.87 0.72
N PRO A 141 10.69 10.52 1.04
CA PRO A 141 10.18 10.58 2.40
C PRO A 141 9.92 9.18 2.94
N VAL A 142 10.16 8.95 4.22
CA VAL A 142 10.01 7.61 4.83
C VAL A 142 8.56 7.26 5.10
N HIS A 143 7.73 8.25 5.53
CA HIS A 143 6.36 8.04 6.00
C HIS A 143 5.28 8.59 5.05
N GLU A 144 5.59 8.75 3.76
CA GLU A 144 4.63 9.21 2.76
C GLU A 144 4.33 8.12 1.73
N GLY A 145 3.06 8.05 1.31
CA GLY A 145 2.59 7.18 0.25
C GLY A 145 2.63 7.83 -1.14
N SER A 146 2.07 7.15 -2.13
CA SER A 146 1.74 7.68 -3.45
C SER A 146 2.88 8.38 -4.20
N SER A 147 4.13 8.01 -3.94
CA SER A 147 5.33 8.61 -4.55
C SER A 147 5.50 10.11 -4.28
N ILE A 148 4.86 10.65 -3.25
CA ILE A 148 4.92 12.06 -2.87
C ILE A 148 6.35 12.40 -2.44
N GLY A 149 6.92 13.50 -2.97
CA GLY A 149 8.24 14.00 -2.62
C GLY A 149 9.42 13.15 -3.11
N MET A 150 9.18 12.15 -3.95
CA MET A 150 10.23 11.29 -4.51
C MET A 150 10.98 11.98 -5.64
N SER A 151 12.29 11.76 -5.72
CA SER A 151 13.14 12.25 -6.81
C SER A 151 14.29 11.30 -7.10
N LYS A 152 14.53 11.01 -8.39
CA LYS A 152 15.70 10.25 -8.85
C LYS A 152 16.93 11.16 -8.87
N VAL A 153 18.02 10.67 -8.34
CA VAL A 153 19.34 11.31 -8.33
C VAL A 153 20.25 10.54 -9.28
N GLU A 154 20.58 11.13 -10.41
CA GLU A 154 21.45 10.52 -11.41
C GLU A 154 22.91 10.99 -11.28
N LYS A 155 23.11 12.19 -10.70
CA LYS A 155 24.39 12.80 -10.43
C LYS A 155 24.35 13.57 -9.11
N MET A 156 25.52 13.88 -8.55
CA MET A 156 25.63 14.50 -7.22
C MET A 156 24.91 15.85 -7.12
N GLU A 157 24.88 16.60 -8.19
CA GLU A 157 24.23 17.93 -8.26
C GLU A 157 22.73 17.88 -8.04
N ASP A 158 22.08 16.75 -8.37
CA ASP A 158 20.63 16.58 -8.24
C ASP A 158 20.19 16.40 -6.77
N PHE A 159 21.12 16.04 -5.88
CA PHE A 159 20.82 15.68 -4.49
C PHE A 159 20.16 16.81 -3.69
N ALA A 160 20.70 18.02 -3.80
CA ALA A 160 20.21 19.16 -3.01
C ALA A 160 18.73 19.48 -3.34
N GLU A 161 18.37 19.44 -4.62
CA GLU A 161 16.99 19.63 -5.06
C GLU A 161 16.10 18.49 -4.61
N ALA A 162 16.53 17.24 -4.76
CA ALA A 162 15.80 16.06 -4.31
C ALA A 162 15.52 16.10 -2.81
N MET A 163 16.52 16.45 -1.99
CA MET A 163 16.38 16.63 -0.54
C MET A 163 15.39 17.75 -0.20
N SER A 164 15.46 18.88 -0.91
CA SER A 164 14.55 20.01 -0.70
C SER A 164 13.09 19.61 -0.95
N LYS A 165 12.82 18.81 -1.99
CA LYS A 165 11.48 18.29 -2.28
C LYS A 165 10.99 17.30 -1.22
N ALA A 166 11.84 16.36 -0.82
CA ALA A 166 11.46 15.32 0.14
C ALA A 166 11.21 15.87 1.55
N THR A 167 12.04 16.79 2.03
CA THR A 167 11.97 17.35 3.40
C THR A 167 10.76 18.24 3.65
N VAL A 168 10.04 18.69 2.62
CA VAL A 168 8.74 19.37 2.75
C VAL A 168 7.68 18.43 3.31
N HIS A 169 7.79 17.13 3.01
CA HIS A 169 6.77 16.14 3.32
C HIS A 169 7.10 15.31 4.56
N ASP A 170 8.39 15.09 4.85
CA ASP A 170 8.82 14.29 5.99
C ASP A 170 10.17 14.76 6.55
N ALA A 171 10.28 14.71 7.88
CA ALA A 171 11.55 15.00 8.56
C ALA A 171 12.59 13.89 8.35
N VAL A 172 12.16 12.67 8.06
CA VAL A 172 13.05 11.53 7.79
C VAL A 172 13.04 11.21 6.31
N VAL A 173 14.22 11.28 5.70
CA VAL A 173 14.40 11.03 4.26
C VAL A 173 15.40 9.88 4.07
N MET A 174 15.13 9.03 3.10
CA MET A 174 16.03 7.96 2.71
C MET A 174 16.49 8.09 1.26
N ALA A 175 17.71 7.68 1.00
CA ALA A 175 18.25 7.36 -0.32
C ALA A 175 18.19 5.84 -0.51
N GLU A 176 17.61 5.38 -1.60
CA GLU A 176 17.51 3.96 -1.92
C GLU A 176 18.09 3.71 -3.30
N LYS A 177 18.85 2.63 -3.46
CA LYS A 177 19.39 2.21 -4.75
C LYS A 177 18.28 2.13 -5.79
N TRP A 178 18.48 2.78 -6.93
CA TRP A 178 17.59 2.63 -8.08
C TRP A 178 17.72 1.24 -8.67
N VAL A 179 16.61 0.51 -8.75
CA VAL A 179 16.55 -0.78 -9.44
C VAL A 179 16.01 -0.54 -10.84
N THR A 180 16.83 -0.82 -11.86
CA THR A 180 16.41 -0.75 -13.25
C THR A 180 15.81 -2.09 -13.66
N GLY A 181 14.61 -2.06 -14.26
CA GLY A 181 13.97 -3.29 -14.73
C GLY A 181 12.45 -3.19 -14.79
N ARG A 182 11.77 -4.28 -14.50
CA ARG A 182 10.31 -4.40 -14.58
C ARG A 182 9.69 -4.18 -13.20
N GLU A 183 8.61 -3.42 -13.15
CA GLU A 183 7.84 -3.19 -11.91
C GLU A 183 6.61 -4.10 -11.87
N PHE A 184 6.37 -4.66 -10.68
CA PHE A 184 5.26 -5.56 -10.42
C PHE A 184 4.53 -5.17 -9.14
N THR A 185 3.24 -5.48 -9.11
CA THR A 185 2.44 -5.40 -7.89
C THR A 185 1.70 -6.71 -7.66
N ILE A 186 1.63 -7.10 -6.40
CA ILE A 186 1.05 -8.37 -5.95
C ILE A 186 0.03 -8.07 -4.86
N VAL A 187 -1.23 -8.34 -5.16
CA VAL A 187 -2.32 -8.22 -4.20
C VAL A 187 -2.36 -9.46 -3.33
N ILE A 188 -2.45 -9.24 -2.03
CA ILE A 188 -2.71 -10.29 -1.04
C ILE A 188 -4.15 -10.15 -0.58
N LEU A 189 -4.89 -11.25 -0.62
CA LEU A 189 -6.28 -11.32 -0.17
C LEU A 189 -6.49 -12.66 0.57
N ASN A 190 -6.94 -12.60 1.80
CA ASN A 190 -7.24 -13.79 2.63
C ASN A 190 -6.07 -14.80 2.69
N GLY A 191 -4.84 -14.29 2.84
CA GLY A 191 -3.62 -15.12 2.93
C GLY A 191 -3.17 -15.73 1.60
N GLN A 192 -3.73 -15.29 0.48
CA GLN A 192 -3.35 -15.73 -0.86
C GLN A 192 -2.83 -14.56 -1.70
N ALA A 193 -1.78 -14.79 -2.46
CA ALA A 193 -1.31 -13.88 -3.48
C ALA A 193 -2.11 -14.08 -4.76
N LEU A 194 -2.74 -13.02 -5.25
CA LEU A 194 -3.47 -13.00 -6.53
C LEU A 194 -2.50 -12.96 -7.71
N PRO A 195 -2.97 -13.09 -8.97
CA PRO A 195 -2.12 -12.95 -10.14
C PRO A 195 -1.31 -11.65 -10.11
N VAL A 196 -0.05 -11.76 -10.48
CA VAL A 196 0.88 -10.62 -10.50
C VAL A 196 0.47 -9.64 -11.60
N ILE A 197 0.47 -8.35 -11.29
CA ILE A 197 0.28 -7.30 -12.27
C ILE A 197 1.62 -6.68 -12.61
N ARG A 198 1.98 -6.63 -13.89
CA ARG A 198 3.08 -5.82 -14.37
C ARG A 198 2.62 -4.38 -14.58
N LEU A 199 3.40 -3.44 -14.06
CA LEU A 199 3.18 -2.00 -14.27
C LEU A 199 4.09 -1.53 -15.41
N GLU A 200 3.47 -0.85 -16.39
CA GLU A 200 4.20 -0.22 -17.48
C GLU A 200 3.89 1.28 -17.45
N PRO A 201 4.75 2.07 -16.78
CA PRO A 201 4.58 3.51 -16.76
C PRO A 201 4.71 4.07 -18.19
N PRO A 202 4.09 5.23 -18.49
CA PRO A 202 4.26 5.92 -19.74
C PRO A 202 5.74 6.23 -20.00
N LYS A 203 6.16 6.23 -21.27
CA LYS A 203 7.58 6.38 -21.67
C LYS A 203 8.21 7.73 -21.31
N ASP A 204 7.40 8.71 -21.01
CA ASP A 204 7.79 10.07 -20.65
C ASP A 204 8.00 10.28 -19.13
N VAL A 205 7.73 9.28 -18.32
CA VAL A 205 7.96 9.32 -16.87
C VAL A 205 9.03 8.32 -16.44
N ALA A 206 9.83 8.70 -15.45
CA ALA A 206 10.95 7.87 -14.99
C ALA A 206 10.50 6.67 -14.13
N PHE A 207 9.34 6.77 -13.48
CA PHE A 207 8.76 5.75 -12.58
C PHE A 207 7.25 5.97 -12.42
N TYR A 208 6.58 5.01 -11.80
CA TYR A 208 5.15 5.05 -11.51
C TYR A 208 4.86 6.05 -10.38
N ASP A 209 4.82 7.35 -10.72
CA ASP A 209 4.63 8.47 -9.80
C ASP A 209 3.15 8.74 -9.48
N TYR A 210 2.88 9.79 -8.68
CA TYR A 210 1.53 10.20 -8.29
C TYR A 210 0.64 10.49 -9.51
N GLU A 211 1.18 11.21 -10.49
CA GLU A 211 0.46 11.56 -11.72
C GLU A 211 0.07 10.30 -12.51
N ALA A 212 1.02 9.36 -12.65
CA ALA A 212 0.77 8.08 -13.30
C ALA A 212 -0.24 7.21 -12.53
N LYS A 213 -0.25 7.29 -11.19
CA LYS A 213 -1.14 6.49 -10.33
C LYS A 213 -2.61 6.94 -10.41
N TYR A 214 -2.88 8.23 -10.50
CA TYR A 214 -4.22 8.77 -10.26
C TYR A 214 -4.80 9.59 -11.41
N ASN A 215 -3.97 10.26 -12.21
CA ASN A 215 -4.42 11.23 -13.20
C ASN A 215 -4.22 10.78 -14.66
N ARG A 216 -3.38 9.77 -14.90
CA ARG A 216 -3.09 9.27 -16.26
C ARG A 216 -3.88 8.00 -16.59
N ASN A 217 -4.37 7.94 -17.83
CA ASN A 217 -5.10 6.79 -18.36
C ASN A 217 -4.26 5.93 -19.33
N ASP A 218 -3.00 6.31 -19.59
CA ASP A 218 -2.10 5.65 -20.53
C ASP A 218 -1.12 4.67 -19.86
N VAL A 219 -1.19 4.51 -18.54
CA VAL A 219 -0.49 3.43 -17.82
C VAL A 219 -1.05 2.09 -18.26
N GLN A 220 -0.16 1.18 -18.67
CA GLN A 220 -0.56 -0.18 -19.05
C GLN A 220 -0.36 -1.15 -17.89
N TYR A 221 -1.29 -2.07 -17.76
CA TYR A 221 -1.30 -3.10 -16.72
C TYR A 221 -1.32 -4.47 -17.37
N GLY A 222 -0.25 -5.23 -17.24
CA GLY A 222 -0.13 -6.56 -17.82
C GLY A 222 -0.63 -7.66 -16.89
N ILE A 223 -1.74 -8.32 -17.25
CA ILE A 223 -2.19 -9.60 -16.69
C ILE A 223 -2.53 -10.48 -17.91
N PRO A 224 -1.77 -11.54 -18.22
CA PRO A 224 -0.56 -12.06 -17.54
C PRO A 224 0.60 -11.06 -17.51
N CYS A 225 1.41 -11.13 -16.45
CA CYS A 225 2.47 -10.16 -16.17
C CYS A 225 3.76 -10.32 -17.02
N GLY A 226 3.82 -11.36 -17.85
CA GLY A 226 4.98 -11.67 -18.72
C GLY A 226 6.18 -12.30 -18.00
N LEU A 227 6.00 -12.78 -16.77
CA LEU A 227 6.90 -13.71 -16.10
C LEU A 227 6.60 -15.14 -16.54
N THR A 228 7.56 -16.05 -16.41
CA THR A 228 7.30 -17.49 -16.47
C THR A 228 6.45 -17.90 -15.26
N GLU A 229 5.75 -19.02 -15.34
CA GLU A 229 4.95 -19.55 -14.23
C GLU A 229 5.77 -19.74 -12.95
N ALA A 230 7.02 -20.19 -13.09
CA ALA A 230 7.94 -20.38 -11.98
C ALA A 230 8.34 -19.06 -11.32
N GLU A 231 8.67 -18.03 -12.13
CA GLU A 231 9.02 -16.69 -11.63
C GLU A 231 7.81 -16.01 -10.97
N GLU A 232 6.62 -16.12 -11.58
CA GLU A 232 5.39 -15.56 -10.99
C GLU A 232 5.10 -16.22 -9.64
N LYS A 233 5.21 -17.55 -9.55
CA LYS A 233 5.03 -18.27 -8.29
C LYS A 233 6.09 -17.91 -7.25
N GLN A 234 7.33 -17.71 -7.66
CA GLN A 234 8.40 -17.22 -6.78
C GLN A 234 8.06 -15.84 -6.22
N LEU A 235 7.65 -14.90 -7.07
CA LEU A 235 7.28 -13.54 -6.67
C LEU A 235 6.05 -13.51 -5.76
N GLN A 236 5.04 -14.32 -6.05
CA GLN A 236 3.86 -14.49 -5.18
C GLN A 236 4.25 -15.00 -3.79
N THR A 237 5.12 -16.03 -3.73
CA THR A 237 5.58 -16.60 -2.46
C THR A 237 6.41 -15.59 -1.67
N LEU A 238 7.32 -14.87 -2.35
CA LEU A 238 8.13 -13.82 -1.77
C LEU A 238 7.25 -12.70 -1.19
N SER A 239 6.26 -12.25 -1.94
CA SER A 239 5.34 -11.18 -1.53
C SER A 239 4.49 -11.58 -0.33
N LEU A 240 4.00 -12.82 -0.28
CA LEU A 240 3.25 -13.32 0.87
C LEU A 240 4.12 -13.36 2.14
N ARG A 241 5.37 -13.84 2.02
CA ARG A 241 6.33 -13.81 3.13
C ARG A 241 6.64 -12.38 3.57
N ALA A 242 6.82 -11.45 2.64
CA ALA A 242 7.09 -10.04 2.92
C ALA A 242 5.92 -9.37 3.66
N PHE A 243 4.69 -9.67 3.25
CA PHE A 243 3.46 -9.18 3.88
C PHE A 243 3.34 -9.70 5.32
N GLN A 244 3.54 -10.99 5.52
CA GLN A 244 3.49 -11.63 6.84
C GLN A 244 4.61 -11.16 7.76
N ALA A 245 5.82 -10.95 7.25
CA ALA A 245 6.98 -10.54 8.04
C ALA A 245 6.78 -9.19 8.75
N VAL A 246 6.08 -8.25 8.14
CA VAL A 246 5.73 -6.95 8.76
C VAL A 246 4.51 -7.04 9.68
N GLY A 247 3.91 -8.22 9.86
CA GLY A 247 2.69 -8.40 10.65
C GLY A 247 1.43 -7.94 9.93
N ALA A 248 1.48 -7.77 8.60
CA ALA A 248 0.31 -7.43 7.82
C ALA A 248 -0.63 -8.64 7.68
N SER A 249 -1.93 -8.38 7.63
CA SER A 249 -2.98 -9.41 7.59
C SER A 249 -4.17 -8.96 6.73
N GLY A 250 -5.05 -9.93 6.47
CA GLY A 250 -6.30 -9.70 5.76
C GLY A 250 -6.09 -9.45 4.27
N TRP A 251 -5.90 -8.22 3.87
CA TRP A 251 -5.69 -7.78 2.49
C TRP A 251 -4.67 -6.66 2.40
N GLY A 252 -4.05 -6.52 1.25
CA GLY A 252 -3.06 -5.48 1.00
C GLY A 252 -2.32 -5.70 -0.32
N ARG A 253 -1.22 -4.99 -0.51
CA ARG A 253 -0.44 -5.04 -1.74
C ARG A 253 1.05 -4.95 -1.42
N ILE A 254 1.83 -5.74 -2.13
CA ILE A 254 3.30 -5.64 -2.17
C ILE A 254 3.71 -5.12 -3.54
N ASP A 255 4.60 -4.13 -3.57
CA ASP A 255 5.20 -3.63 -4.79
C ASP A 255 6.65 -4.10 -4.87
N ALA A 256 7.10 -4.53 -6.06
CA ALA A 256 8.41 -5.12 -6.27
C ALA A 256 8.98 -4.78 -7.65
N MET A 257 10.31 -4.74 -7.75
CA MET A 257 11.04 -4.66 -9.01
C MET A 257 11.68 -6.01 -9.34
N GLN A 258 11.83 -6.30 -10.63
CA GLN A 258 12.76 -7.31 -11.11
C GLN A 258 13.88 -6.62 -11.87
N ASP A 259 15.13 -6.82 -11.46
CA ASP A 259 16.29 -6.26 -12.14
C ASP A 259 16.60 -6.96 -13.48
N GLU A 260 17.56 -6.42 -14.23
CA GLU A 260 17.99 -6.98 -15.52
C GLU A 260 18.63 -8.37 -15.40
N GLN A 261 19.04 -8.77 -14.21
CA GLN A 261 19.57 -10.10 -13.89
C GLN A 261 18.48 -11.11 -13.48
N GLY A 262 17.21 -10.64 -13.38
CA GLY A 262 16.07 -11.47 -13.00
C GLY A 262 15.82 -11.56 -11.49
N ASN A 263 16.58 -10.83 -10.66
CA ASN A 263 16.37 -10.83 -9.21
C ASN A 263 15.19 -9.93 -8.81
N PHE A 264 14.39 -10.39 -7.86
CA PHE A 264 13.30 -9.60 -7.29
C PHE A 264 13.76 -8.76 -6.10
N TRP A 265 13.25 -7.52 -6.03
CA TRP A 265 13.52 -6.54 -4.99
C TRP A 265 12.21 -5.96 -4.47
N LEU A 266 11.91 -6.19 -3.20
CA LEU A 266 10.72 -5.64 -2.53
C LEU A 266 10.89 -4.13 -2.34
N LEU A 267 9.87 -3.36 -2.71
CA LEU A 267 9.86 -1.91 -2.59
C LEU A 267 9.11 -1.45 -1.34
N GLU A 268 7.82 -1.76 -1.27
CA GLU A 268 6.93 -1.33 -0.19
C GLU A 268 5.76 -2.29 0.03
N VAL A 269 5.12 -2.18 1.19
CA VAL A 269 3.85 -2.80 1.53
C VAL A 269 2.79 -1.72 1.67
N ASN A 270 1.60 -1.96 1.09
CA ASN A 270 0.45 -1.08 1.19
C ASN A 270 -0.64 -1.83 1.96
N THR A 271 -0.97 -1.38 3.16
CA THR A 271 -1.91 -2.05 4.06
C THR A 271 -3.37 -1.66 3.84
N VAL A 272 -3.63 -0.50 3.20
CA VAL A 272 -4.95 -0.07 2.74
C VAL A 272 -4.83 0.46 1.31
N PRO A 273 -4.62 -0.41 0.32
CA PRO A 273 -4.47 0.03 -1.07
C PRO A 273 -5.77 0.61 -1.64
N GLY A 274 -5.65 1.47 -2.67
CA GLY A 274 -6.79 2.11 -3.32
C GLY A 274 -7.83 1.13 -3.86
N MET A 275 -9.10 1.54 -3.80
CA MET A 275 -10.28 0.76 -4.20
C MET A 275 -11.17 1.51 -5.21
N THR A 276 -10.56 2.34 -6.06
CA THR A 276 -11.25 2.94 -7.21
C THR A 276 -11.30 1.99 -8.40
N SER A 277 -12.07 2.32 -9.43
CA SER A 277 -12.13 1.54 -10.68
C SER A 277 -10.78 1.40 -11.40
N HIS A 278 -9.85 2.31 -11.16
CA HIS A 278 -8.49 2.29 -11.72
C HIS A 278 -7.49 1.55 -10.83
N SER A 279 -7.85 1.25 -9.59
CA SER A 279 -6.95 0.64 -8.61
C SER A 279 -6.56 -0.80 -8.95
N LEU A 280 -5.38 -1.19 -8.47
CA LEU A 280 -4.74 -2.47 -8.80
C LEU A 280 -5.42 -3.66 -8.10
N VAL A 281 -5.95 -3.45 -6.87
CA VAL A 281 -6.62 -4.52 -6.12
C VAL A 281 -7.88 -5.02 -6.85
N PRO A 282 -8.80 -4.16 -7.30
CA PRO A 282 -9.94 -4.60 -8.12
C PRO A 282 -9.53 -5.29 -9.43
N LYS A 283 -8.43 -4.83 -10.07
CA LYS A 283 -7.92 -5.46 -11.31
C LYS A 283 -7.42 -6.89 -11.07
N ALA A 284 -6.61 -7.10 -10.01
CA ALA A 284 -6.12 -8.43 -9.66
C ALA A 284 -7.27 -9.38 -9.27
N ALA A 285 -8.21 -8.90 -8.46
CA ALA A 285 -9.38 -9.67 -8.03
C ALA A 285 -10.26 -10.07 -9.22
N LYS A 286 -10.48 -9.17 -10.18
CA LYS A 286 -11.22 -9.45 -11.41
C LYS A 286 -10.57 -10.56 -12.23
N ALA A 287 -9.25 -10.63 -12.27
CA ALA A 287 -8.52 -11.67 -13.01
C ALA A 287 -8.78 -13.09 -12.46
N VAL A 288 -9.21 -13.21 -11.21
CA VAL A 288 -9.60 -14.49 -10.58
C VAL A 288 -11.11 -14.62 -10.39
N GLY A 289 -11.91 -13.77 -11.06
CA GLY A 289 -13.35 -13.91 -11.17
C GLY A 289 -14.18 -13.14 -10.13
N TYR A 290 -13.58 -12.34 -9.25
CA TYR A 290 -14.34 -11.46 -8.35
C TYR A 290 -14.92 -10.27 -9.12
N SER A 291 -16.18 -10.00 -8.93
CA SER A 291 -16.74 -8.66 -9.14
C SER A 291 -16.25 -7.71 -8.04
N PHE A 292 -16.39 -6.41 -8.25
CA PHE A 292 -16.00 -5.43 -7.24
C PHE A 292 -16.82 -5.58 -5.94
N ASP A 293 -18.12 -5.86 -6.08
CA ASP A 293 -19.02 -6.06 -4.94
C ASP A 293 -18.62 -7.32 -4.13
N GLU A 294 -18.31 -8.43 -4.80
CA GLU A 294 -17.83 -9.66 -4.17
C GLU A 294 -16.46 -9.44 -3.47
N LEU A 295 -15.58 -8.68 -4.07
CA LEU A 295 -14.31 -8.31 -3.45
C LEU A 295 -14.52 -7.52 -2.14
N CYS A 296 -15.37 -6.49 -2.15
CA CYS A 296 -15.69 -5.71 -0.95
C CYS A 296 -16.29 -6.59 0.15
N VAL A 297 -17.20 -7.50 -0.20
CA VAL A 297 -17.76 -8.44 0.77
C VAL A 297 -16.71 -9.41 1.29
N ALA A 298 -15.82 -9.94 0.44
CA ALA A 298 -14.76 -10.86 0.84
C ALA A 298 -13.75 -10.19 1.80
N ILE A 299 -13.45 -8.90 1.60
CA ILE A 299 -12.63 -8.12 2.51
C ILE A 299 -13.37 -7.92 3.84
N LEU A 300 -14.65 -7.56 3.82
CA LEU A 300 -15.45 -7.36 5.03
C LEU A 300 -15.60 -8.66 5.84
N GLU A 301 -15.68 -9.83 5.19
CA GLU A 301 -15.79 -11.15 5.85
C GLU A 301 -14.62 -11.45 6.77
N GLN A 302 -13.45 -10.85 6.56
CA GLN A 302 -12.29 -10.99 7.45
C GLN A 302 -12.61 -10.54 8.89
N THR A 303 -13.53 -9.59 9.05
CA THR A 303 -13.95 -9.08 10.38
C THR A 303 -14.82 -10.07 11.16
N LEU A 304 -15.24 -11.18 10.56
CA LEU A 304 -16.00 -12.25 11.22
C LEU A 304 -15.09 -13.29 11.88
N ILE A 305 -13.82 -13.30 11.53
CA ILE A 305 -12.81 -14.19 12.11
C ILE A 305 -12.25 -13.45 13.34
N PRO A 306 -12.30 -14.04 14.56
CA PRO A 306 -11.66 -13.42 15.70
C PRO A 306 -10.19 -13.12 15.42
N ALA A 307 -9.73 -11.92 15.77
CA ALA A 307 -8.31 -11.61 15.69
C ALA A 307 -7.53 -12.63 16.53
N ALA A 308 -6.53 -13.26 15.91
CA ALA A 308 -5.59 -14.09 16.65
C ALA A 308 -4.72 -13.13 17.51
N HIS A 309 -5.00 -13.07 18.80
CA HIS A 309 -4.21 -12.32 19.78
C HIS A 309 -2.94 -13.07 20.14
#